data_1e32dabff2cfb9b5eb81c61a92d27bf8
#
_entry.id   1e32dabff2cfb9b5eb81c61a92d27bf8
#
_cell.length_a   1.000
_cell.length_b   1.000
_cell.length_c   1.000
_cell.angle_alpha   90.00
_cell.angle_beta   90.00
_cell.angle_gamma   90.00
#
_symmetry.space_group_name_H-M   'P 1'
#
loop_
_entity.id
_entity.type
_entity.pdbx_description
1 polymer ?
#
loop_
_entity_poly.entity_id
_entity_poly.type
_entity_poly.pdbx_seq_one_letter_code
_entity_poly.pdbx_strand_id
1 'polypeptide(L)'
;DLYYTKMPWVDGSPVLLCALYDITDKKIYQRKIEQQAYTDFLTGLYNRMCCERDLAKFVDLAKKTKDKGLLLYIDLDDFKHINDGLGHQYGDVLLKAISHSLQRIEGIEDTCYRMGGDEFVIILSPAVYEKREQIITNIKDIFLKPWFLRDSDYYCTMSMGIVEFPGEDANVHDLIKMADIAMYEAKKGGKNRITYYEDCFAASSGKRLDMEKNMREATADSFKEFEVYFQPIVDITKEGCPCTGAEALIRWNCTELGFIPPSEFIP
;
A
#
# COMPACT_ATOMS: atom_id res chain seq x y z
N ASP A 1 -13.57 -34.42 -20.12
CA ASP A 1 -12.67 -34.60 -21.29
C ASP A 1 -13.11 -35.79 -22.12
N LEU A 2 -12.99 -35.68 -23.45
CA LEU A 2 -13.28 -36.71 -24.42
C LEU A 2 -11.97 -37.09 -25.14
N TYR A 3 -11.60 -38.34 -25.04
CA TYR A 3 -10.47 -38.91 -25.79
C TYR A 3 -11.01 -39.92 -26.76
N TYR A 4 -10.49 -39.94 -27.98
CA TYR A 4 -10.87 -40.93 -28.98
C TYR A 4 -9.64 -41.40 -29.77
N THR A 5 -9.71 -42.66 -30.18
CA THR A 5 -8.71 -43.27 -31.06
C THR A 5 -9.41 -44.22 -32.05
N LYS A 6 -8.87 -44.31 -33.26
CA LYS A 6 -9.33 -45.31 -34.25
C LYS A 6 -8.57 -46.60 -34.03
N MET A 7 -9.29 -47.71 -34.02
CA MET A 7 -8.70 -49.01 -33.92
C MET A 7 -9.47 -50.02 -34.79
N PRO A 8 -8.83 -51.08 -35.25
CA PRO A 8 -9.55 -52.15 -35.93
C PRO A 8 -10.36 -52.99 -34.92
N TRP A 9 -11.59 -53.32 -35.29
CA TRP A 9 -12.41 -54.30 -34.54
C TRP A 9 -11.97 -55.72 -34.84
N VAL A 10 -12.58 -56.71 -34.16
CA VAL A 10 -12.23 -58.13 -34.30
C VAL A 10 -12.43 -58.65 -35.74
N ASP A 11 -13.35 -58.05 -36.51
CA ASP A 11 -13.65 -58.36 -37.90
C ASP A 11 -12.82 -57.52 -38.91
N GLY A 12 -11.88 -56.69 -38.41
CA GLY A 12 -11.08 -55.80 -39.22
C GLY A 12 -11.74 -54.44 -39.57
N SER A 13 -12.99 -54.21 -39.20
CA SER A 13 -13.68 -52.95 -39.44
C SER A 13 -13.10 -51.83 -38.56
N PRO A 14 -12.99 -50.60 -39.09
CA PRO A 14 -12.50 -49.47 -38.29
C PRO A 14 -13.56 -49.00 -37.29
N VAL A 15 -13.21 -48.99 -36.01
CA VAL A 15 -14.05 -48.45 -34.92
C VAL A 15 -13.37 -47.28 -34.23
N LEU A 16 -14.20 -46.41 -33.63
CA LEU A 16 -13.75 -45.31 -32.82
C LEU A 16 -13.96 -45.68 -31.35
N LEU A 17 -12.87 -45.85 -30.63
CA LEU A 17 -12.90 -46.01 -29.18
C LEU A 17 -12.97 -44.61 -28.55
N CYS A 18 -14.03 -44.32 -27.79
CA CYS A 18 -14.21 -43.07 -27.08
C CYS A 18 -14.14 -43.30 -25.56
N ALA A 19 -13.29 -42.58 -24.89
CA ALA A 19 -13.25 -42.52 -23.42
C ALA A 19 -13.73 -41.17 -22.92
N LEU A 20 -14.74 -41.18 -22.09
CA LEU A 20 -15.30 -39.99 -21.44
C LEU A 20 -14.87 -39.95 -19.98
N TYR A 21 -14.23 -38.85 -19.59
CA TYR A 21 -13.84 -38.64 -18.20
C TYR A 21 -14.63 -37.44 -17.66
N ASP A 22 -15.36 -37.65 -16.58
CA ASP A 22 -15.91 -36.55 -15.81
C ASP A 22 -14.77 -35.87 -15.02
N ILE A 23 -14.55 -34.61 -15.35
CA ILE A 23 -13.52 -33.76 -14.68
C ILE A 23 -14.16 -32.63 -13.87
N THR A 24 -15.46 -32.70 -13.59
CA THR A 24 -16.21 -31.67 -12.89
C THR A 24 -15.57 -31.36 -11.54
N ASP A 25 -15.36 -32.37 -10.71
CA ASP A 25 -14.74 -32.23 -9.40
C ASP A 25 -13.31 -31.65 -9.50
N LYS A 26 -12.52 -32.17 -10.45
CA LYS A 26 -11.17 -31.64 -10.68
C LYS A 26 -11.18 -30.17 -11.02
N LYS A 27 -12.08 -29.71 -11.89
CA LYS A 27 -12.22 -28.29 -12.24
C LYS A 27 -12.73 -27.45 -11.09
N ILE A 28 -13.65 -27.97 -10.26
CA ILE A 28 -14.13 -27.28 -9.06
C ILE A 28 -12.98 -27.10 -8.06
N TYR A 29 -12.21 -28.15 -7.79
CA TYR A 29 -11.04 -28.03 -6.90
C TYR A 29 -9.96 -27.10 -7.47
N GLN A 30 -9.68 -27.17 -8.75
CA GLN A 30 -8.73 -26.28 -9.38
C GLN A 30 -9.16 -24.82 -9.26
N ARG A 31 -10.43 -24.49 -9.54
CA ARG A 31 -10.97 -23.13 -9.35
C ARG A 31 -10.90 -22.65 -7.91
N LYS A 32 -11.19 -23.54 -6.94
CA LYS A 32 -11.06 -23.20 -5.51
C LYS A 32 -9.63 -22.90 -5.14
N ILE A 33 -8.67 -23.69 -5.61
CA ILE A 33 -7.24 -23.46 -5.36
C ILE A 33 -6.80 -22.15 -6.02
N GLU A 34 -7.19 -21.89 -7.25
CA GLU A 34 -6.90 -20.64 -7.95
C GLU A 34 -7.50 -19.44 -7.20
N GLN A 35 -8.76 -19.54 -6.77
CA GLN A 35 -9.39 -18.50 -6.00
C GLN A 35 -8.66 -18.24 -4.67
N GLN A 36 -8.32 -19.27 -3.92
CA GLN A 36 -7.53 -19.15 -2.69
C GLN A 36 -6.12 -18.58 -2.93
N ALA A 37 -5.52 -18.89 -4.08
CA ALA A 37 -4.19 -18.39 -4.43
C ALA A 37 -4.18 -16.89 -4.83
N TYR A 38 -5.29 -16.36 -5.33
CA TYR A 38 -5.33 -15.02 -5.93
C TYR A 38 -6.22 -14.02 -5.20
N THR A 39 -6.98 -14.43 -4.18
CA THR A 39 -7.85 -13.53 -3.41
C THR A 39 -7.44 -13.45 -1.94
N ASP A 40 -7.69 -12.30 -1.33
CA ASP A 40 -7.62 -12.10 0.11
C ASP A 40 -8.86 -12.73 0.77
N PHE A 41 -8.65 -13.63 1.72
CA PHE A 41 -9.72 -14.41 2.35
C PHE A 41 -10.68 -13.57 3.19
N LEU A 42 -10.22 -12.42 3.72
CA LEU A 42 -11.03 -11.56 4.58
C LEU A 42 -11.97 -10.69 3.77
N THR A 43 -11.43 -10.05 2.73
CA THR A 43 -12.12 -8.98 1.99
C THR A 43 -12.72 -9.46 0.67
N GLY A 44 -12.22 -10.57 0.12
CA GLY A 44 -12.59 -11.07 -1.22
C GLY A 44 -11.96 -10.28 -2.37
N LEU A 45 -11.19 -9.23 -2.09
CA LEU A 45 -10.39 -8.55 -3.10
C LEU A 45 -9.28 -9.47 -3.62
N TYR A 46 -8.70 -9.13 -4.75
CA TYR A 46 -7.49 -9.79 -5.18
C TYR A 46 -6.33 -9.52 -4.20
N ASN A 47 -5.42 -10.47 -4.08
CA ASN A 47 -4.27 -10.36 -3.19
C ASN A 47 -3.04 -9.77 -3.90
N ARG A 48 -1.94 -9.63 -3.16
CA ARG A 48 -0.66 -9.10 -3.63
C ARG A 48 -0.14 -9.82 -4.88
N MET A 49 -0.22 -11.14 -4.92
CA MET A 49 0.27 -11.93 -6.07
C MET A 49 -0.50 -11.61 -7.34
N CYS A 50 -1.81 -11.44 -7.22
CA CYS A 50 -2.66 -11.04 -8.33
C CYS A 50 -2.36 -9.60 -8.79
N CYS A 51 -2.14 -8.68 -7.83
CA CYS A 51 -1.74 -7.30 -8.09
C CYS A 51 -0.46 -7.23 -8.95
N GLU A 52 0.60 -7.92 -8.54
CA GLU A 52 1.88 -7.92 -9.23
C GLU A 52 1.75 -8.49 -10.66
N ARG A 53 1.01 -9.58 -10.82
CA ARG A 53 0.72 -10.18 -12.12
C ARG A 53 -0.06 -9.24 -13.05
N ASP A 54 -1.08 -8.60 -12.54
CA ASP A 54 -1.96 -7.76 -13.36
C ASP A 54 -1.31 -6.41 -13.67
N LEU A 55 -0.55 -5.85 -12.74
CA LEU A 55 0.26 -4.65 -12.98
C LEU A 55 1.27 -4.89 -14.11
N ALA A 56 1.93 -6.06 -14.14
CA ALA A 56 2.82 -6.41 -15.25
C ALA A 56 2.10 -6.36 -16.61
N LYS A 57 0.90 -6.93 -16.69
CA LYS A 57 0.09 -6.90 -17.93
C LYS A 57 -0.30 -5.48 -18.33
N PHE A 58 -0.71 -4.64 -17.37
CA PHE A 58 -1.11 -3.26 -17.66
C PHE A 58 0.08 -2.39 -18.07
N VAL A 59 1.24 -2.59 -17.46
CA VAL A 59 2.49 -1.92 -17.87
C VAL A 59 2.88 -2.31 -19.31
N ASP A 60 2.82 -3.61 -19.63
CA ASP A 60 3.10 -4.09 -20.99
C ASP A 60 2.08 -3.53 -22.01
N LEU A 61 0.81 -3.46 -21.64
CA LEU A 61 -0.23 -2.85 -22.48
C LEU A 61 0.07 -1.38 -22.71
N ALA A 62 0.31 -0.62 -21.64
CA ALA A 62 0.60 0.81 -21.71
C ALA A 62 1.83 1.11 -22.59
N LYS A 63 2.89 0.30 -22.47
CA LYS A 63 4.08 0.42 -23.35
C LYS A 63 3.74 0.19 -24.83
N LYS A 64 2.86 -0.78 -25.13
CA LYS A 64 2.47 -1.10 -26.52
C LYS A 64 1.56 -0.05 -27.14
N THR A 65 0.59 0.45 -26.36
CA THR A 65 -0.40 1.44 -26.84
C THR A 65 0.13 2.88 -26.74
N LYS A 66 1.22 3.11 -26.01
CA LYS A 66 1.74 4.43 -25.62
C LYS A 66 0.76 5.25 -24.78
N ASP A 67 -0.12 4.55 -24.08
CA ASP A 67 -1.05 5.12 -23.12
C ASP A 67 -0.46 5.08 -21.71
N LYS A 68 -1.15 5.71 -20.76
CA LYS A 68 -0.75 5.78 -19.37
C LYS A 68 -1.75 5.06 -18.48
N GLY A 69 -1.28 4.57 -17.34
CA GLY A 69 -2.09 4.06 -16.25
C GLY A 69 -1.60 4.62 -14.92
N LEU A 70 -2.36 4.40 -13.85
CA LEU A 70 -1.99 4.81 -12.48
C LEU A 70 -1.99 3.61 -11.55
N LEU A 71 -1.00 3.57 -10.68
CA LEU A 71 -0.95 2.70 -9.51
C LEU A 71 -1.22 3.55 -8.26
N LEU A 72 -2.27 3.24 -7.52
CA LEU A 72 -2.66 3.90 -6.28
C LEU A 72 -2.37 2.95 -5.11
N TYR A 73 -1.54 3.36 -4.17
CA TYR A 73 -1.26 2.63 -2.93
C TYR A 73 -1.93 3.36 -1.77
N ILE A 74 -2.79 2.68 -1.04
CA ILE A 74 -3.64 3.25 0.00
C ILE A 74 -3.35 2.53 1.31
N ASP A 75 -3.24 3.30 2.38
CA ASP A 75 -3.16 2.79 3.75
C ASP A 75 -4.17 3.55 4.62
N LEU A 76 -4.85 2.81 5.50
CA LEU A 76 -5.86 3.37 6.39
C LEU A 76 -5.20 4.05 7.59
N ASP A 77 -5.39 5.34 7.71
CA ASP A 77 -4.82 6.13 8.80
C ASP A 77 -5.36 5.65 10.16
N ASP A 78 -4.43 5.43 11.09
CA ASP A 78 -4.75 5.07 12.48
C ASP A 78 -5.62 3.79 12.66
N PHE A 79 -5.64 2.90 11.67
CA PHE A 79 -6.42 1.66 11.71
C PHE A 79 -6.11 0.81 12.96
N LYS A 80 -4.85 0.83 13.42
CA LYS A 80 -4.46 0.18 14.66
C LYS A 80 -5.27 0.67 15.87
N HIS A 81 -5.57 1.97 15.97
CA HIS A 81 -6.37 2.53 17.06
C HIS A 81 -7.80 1.99 17.06
N ILE A 82 -8.36 1.70 15.88
CA ILE A 82 -9.68 1.06 15.77
C ILE A 82 -9.61 -0.37 16.32
N ASN A 83 -8.57 -1.12 15.95
CA ASN A 83 -8.36 -2.47 16.47
C ASN A 83 -8.13 -2.48 17.99
N ASP A 84 -7.28 -1.59 18.49
CA ASP A 84 -6.94 -1.52 19.92
C ASP A 84 -8.15 -1.05 20.75
N GLY A 85 -8.97 -0.14 20.23
CA GLY A 85 -10.13 0.42 20.94
C GLY A 85 -11.41 -0.44 20.84
N LEU A 86 -11.69 -1.03 19.69
CA LEU A 86 -12.93 -1.78 19.45
C LEU A 86 -12.72 -3.29 19.36
N GLY A 87 -11.49 -3.73 19.07
CA GLY A 87 -11.14 -5.13 18.81
C GLY A 87 -11.06 -5.46 17.32
N HIS A 88 -10.24 -6.45 16.99
CA HIS A 88 -9.96 -6.88 15.62
C HIS A 88 -11.21 -7.24 14.80
N GLN A 89 -12.28 -7.70 15.45
CA GLN A 89 -13.55 -8.02 14.77
C GLN A 89 -14.15 -6.80 14.07
N TYR A 90 -14.04 -5.62 14.67
CA TYR A 90 -14.55 -4.38 14.07
C TYR A 90 -13.61 -3.83 12.99
N GLY A 91 -12.30 -4.02 13.15
CA GLY A 91 -11.35 -3.77 12.08
C GLY A 91 -11.62 -4.62 10.85
N ASP A 92 -11.92 -5.91 11.03
CA ASP A 92 -12.30 -6.82 9.94
C ASP A 92 -13.60 -6.37 9.24
N VAL A 93 -14.59 -5.91 10.01
CA VAL A 93 -15.83 -5.35 9.44
C VAL A 93 -15.54 -4.10 8.62
N LEU A 94 -14.71 -3.20 9.13
CA LEU A 94 -14.30 -1.98 8.41
C LEU A 94 -13.56 -2.32 7.11
N LEU A 95 -12.59 -3.22 7.14
CA LEU A 95 -11.85 -3.65 5.96
C LEU A 95 -12.78 -4.23 4.88
N LYS A 96 -13.76 -5.07 5.27
CA LYS A 96 -14.78 -5.61 4.35
C LYS A 96 -15.65 -4.51 3.75
N ALA A 97 -16.08 -3.56 4.57
CA ALA A 97 -16.95 -2.46 4.13
C ALA A 97 -16.24 -1.53 3.15
N ILE A 98 -14.97 -1.19 3.42
CA ILE A 98 -14.11 -0.42 2.51
C ILE A 98 -13.92 -1.18 1.19
N SER A 99 -13.54 -2.45 1.26
CA SER A 99 -13.33 -3.29 0.08
C SER A 99 -14.56 -3.34 -0.82
N HIS A 100 -15.74 -3.55 -0.23
CA HIS A 100 -16.99 -3.55 -0.95
C HIS A 100 -17.33 -2.19 -1.59
N SER A 101 -16.99 -1.09 -0.89
CA SER A 101 -17.20 0.26 -1.41
C SER A 101 -16.27 0.56 -2.60
N LEU A 102 -15.01 0.15 -2.53
CA LEU A 102 -14.04 0.29 -3.63
C LEU A 102 -14.48 -0.48 -4.87
N GLN A 103 -14.92 -1.73 -4.73
CA GLN A 103 -15.38 -2.56 -5.85
C GLN A 103 -16.64 -2.02 -6.55
N ARG A 104 -17.35 -1.06 -5.96
CA ARG A 104 -18.54 -0.43 -6.57
C ARG A 104 -18.24 0.80 -7.39
N ILE A 105 -16.98 1.23 -7.41
CA ILE A 105 -16.56 2.37 -8.24
C ILE A 105 -16.38 1.89 -9.67
N GLU A 106 -17.12 2.53 -10.60
CA GLU A 106 -17.06 2.21 -12.03
C GLU A 106 -15.63 2.37 -12.57
N GLY A 107 -15.14 1.32 -13.22
CA GLY A 107 -13.85 1.27 -13.89
C GLY A 107 -12.71 0.66 -13.07
N ILE A 108 -12.94 0.32 -11.78
CA ILE A 108 -11.95 -0.34 -10.92
C ILE A 108 -12.49 -1.60 -10.22
N GLU A 109 -13.64 -2.09 -10.61
CA GLU A 109 -14.34 -3.21 -9.97
C GLU A 109 -13.45 -4.44 -9.81
N ASP A 110 -12.64 -4.73 -10.83
CA ASP A 110 -11.76 -5.90 -10.92
C ASP A 110 -10.26 -5.56 -10.74
N THR A 111 -9.94 -4.33 -10.37
CA THR A 111 -8.55 -3.86 -10.22
C THR A 111 -8.25 -3.29 -8.84
N CYS A 112 -8.99 -3.79 -7.83
CA CYS A 112 -8.77 -3.52 -6.42
C CYS A 112 -8.10 -4.71 -5.75
N TYR A 113 -7.03 -4.45 -5.00
CA TYR A 113 -6.18 -5.45 -4.36
C TYR A 113 -5.98 -5.11 -2.89
N ARG A 114 -5.83 -6.14 -2.04
CA ARG A 114 -5.35 -5.98 -0.67
C ARG A 114 -3.96 -6.56 -0.54
N MET A 115 -3.01 -5.74 -0.10
CA MET A 115 -1.60 -6.13 0.04
C MET A 115 -1.33 -6.86 1.35
N GLY A 116 -2.12 -6.57 2.38
CA GLY A 116 -2.07 -7.11 3.73
C GLY A 116 -2.48 -6.06 4.75
N GLY A 117 -2.81 -6.45 5.98
CA GLY A 117 -3.18 -5.49 7.02
C GLY A 117 -4.26 -4.50 6.58
N ASP A 118 -3.94 -3.24 6.59
CA ASP A 118 -4.75 -2.08 6.21
C ASP A 118 -4.35 -1.45 4.87
N GLU A 119 -3.54 -2.17 4.07
CA GLU A 119 -3.00 -1.69 2.80
C GLU A 119 -3.80 -2.20 1.61
N PHE A 120 -4.19 -1.28 0.74
CA PHE A 120 -4.90 -1.55 -0.51
C PHE A 120 -4.13 -0.97 -1.70
N VAL A 121 -4.27 -1.63 -2.84
CA VAL A 121 -3.76 -1.13 -4.11
C VAL A 121 -4.89 -1.10 -5.13
N ILE A 122 -4.91 -0.07 -5.96
CA ILE A 122 -5.83 0.06 -7.08
C ILE A 122 -5.01 0.33 -8.34
N ILE A 123 -5.32 -0.36 -9.42
CA ILE A 123 -4.67 -0.13 -10.71
C ILE A 123 -5.70 0.49 -11.66
N LEU A 124 -5.45 1.72 -12.08
CA LEU A 124 -6.17 2.33 -13.19
C LEU A 124 -5.49 1.93 -14.48
N SER A 125 -6.14 1.03 -15.23
CA SER A 125 -5.65 0.60 -16.52
C SER A 125 -5.65 1.75 -17.54
N PRO A 126 -4.89 1.64 -18.65
CA PRO A 126 -4.92 2.64 -19.70
C PRO A 126 -6.32 2.96 -20.22
N ALA A 127 -7.22 1.98 -20.23
CA ALA A 127 -8.59 2.16 -20.71
C ALA A 127 -9.43 3.13 -19.88
N VAL A 128 -9.12 3.30 -18.61
CA VAL A 128 -9.86 4.19 -17.68
C VAL A 128 -9.04 5.41 -17.24
N TYR A 129 -7.84 5.59 -17.79
CA TYR A 129 -6.93 6.67 -17.39
C TYR A 129 -7.55 8.06 -17.53
N GLU A 130 -8.36 8.30 -18.57
CA GLU A 130 -9.04 9.58 -18.77
C GLU A 130 -10.07 9.90 -17.67
N LYS A 131 -10.60 8.88 -17.00
CA LYS A 131 -11.53 9.04 -15.86
C LYS A 131 -10.82 9.13 -14.49
N ARG A 132 -9.48 9.19 -14.44
CA ARG A 132 -8.68 9.10 -13.22
C ARG A 132 -9.10 10.07 -12.12
N GLU A 133 -9.32 11.34 -12.46
CA GLU A 133 -9.70 12.36 -11.48
C GLU A 133 -11.06 12.05 -10.82
N GLN A 134 -12.01 11.57 -11.61
CA GLN A 134 -13.32 11.15 -11.11
C GLN A 134 -13.20 9.92 -10.21
N ILE A 135 -12.40 8.93 -10.62
CA ILE A 135 -12.19 7.71 -9.84
C ILE A 135 -11.50 8.04 -8.52
N ILE A 136 -10.43 8.87 -8.55
CA ILE A 136 -9.73 9.31 -7.34
C ILE A 136 -10.68 10.08 -6.41
N THR A 137 -11.54 10.94 -6.94
CA THR A 137 -12.56 11.65 -6.16
C THR A 137 -13.54 10.67 -5.53
N ASN A 138 -14.06 9.71 -6.28
CA ASN A 138 -14.97 8.69 -5.75
C ASN A 138 -14.33 7.85 -4.64
N ILE A 139 -13.02 7.55 -4.75
CA ILE A 139 -12.27 6.86 -3.69
C ILE A 139 -12.21 7.74 -2.43
N LYS A 140 -11.87 9.04 -2.56
CA LYS A 140 -11.85 9.99 -1.43
C LYS A 140 -13.21 10.07 -0.74
N ASP A 141 -14.28 10.12 -1.51
CA ASP A 141 -15.66 10.27 -1.00
C ASP A 141 -16.08 9.10 -0.10
N ILE A 142 -15.50 7.90 -0.29
CA ILE A 142 -15.70 6.76 0.61
C ILE A 142 -15.25 7.10 2.04
N PHE A 143 -14.14 7.85 2.18
CA PHE A 143 -13.53 8.18 3.47
C PHE A 143 -14.03 9.49 4.10
N LEU A 144 -14.89 10.23 3.40
CA LEU A 144 -15.54 11.42 3.95
C LEU A 144 -16.70 11.09 4.89
N LYS A 145 -17.25 9.88 4.80
CA LYS A 145 -18.40 9.44 5.59
C LYS A 145 -17.94 8.60 6.77
N PRO A 146 -18.65 8.70 7.91
CA PRO A 146 -18.37 7.82 9.03
C PRO A 146 -18.75 6.36 8.70
N TRP A 147 -18.04 5.45 9.34
CA TRP A 147 -18.34 4.02 9.32
C TRP A 147 -19.09 3.66 10.60
N PHE A 148 -20.27 3.05 10.45
CA PHE A 148 -21.06 2.63 11.60
C PHE A 148 -20.53 1.31 12.16
N LEU A 149 -19.85 1.38 13.30
CA LEU A 149 -19.23 0.25 13.99
C LEU A 149 -19.69 0.24 15.45
N ARG A 150 -20.15 -0.91 15.95
CA ARG A 150 -20.56 -1.08 17.36
C ARG A 150 -21.45 0.05 17.87
N ASP A 151 -22.54 0.32 17.17
CA ASP A 151 -23.55 1.32 17.52
C ASP A 151 -23.05 2.78 17.58
N SER A 152 -21.95 3.09 16.93
CA SER A 152 -21.35 4.43 16.85
C SER A 152 -20.71 4.71 15.49
N ASP A 153 -20.62 5.99 15.17
CA ASP A 153 -19.96 6.48 13.96
C ASP A 153 -18.47 6.65 14.21
N TYR A 154 -17.64 6.02 13.35
CA TYR A 154 -16.19 6.13 13.37
C TYR A 154 -15.68 6.71 12.06
N TYR A 155 -14.78 7.67 12.16
CA TYR A 155 -14.08 8.22 11.02
C TYR A 155 -12.76 7.50 10.83
N CYS A 156 -12.54 7.02 9.62
CA CYS A 156 -11.27 6.45 9.19
C CYS A 156 -10.85 7.20 7.95
N THR A 157 -9.70 7.82 7.96
CA THR A 157 -9.09 8.48 6.80
C THR A 157 -8.11 7.56 6.10
N MET A 158 -7.57 7.99 4.97
CA MET A 158 -6.57 7.24 4.25
C MET A 158 -5.46 8.14 3.74
N SER A 159 -4.26 7.61 3.68
CA SER A 159 -3.13 8.18 2.96
C SER A 159 -2.91 7.41 1.67
N MET A 160 -2.74 8.12 0.56
CA MET A 160 -2.62 7.51 -0.77
C MET A 160 -1.39 8.02 -1.49
N GLY A 161 -0.59 7.09 -2.01
CA GLY A 161 0.49 7.36 -2.95
C GLY A 161 0.08 6.98 -4.37
N ILE A 162 0.43 7.81 -5.35
CA ILE A 162 0.10 7.59 -6.76
C ILE A 162 1.37 7.60 -7.60
N VAL A 163 1.48 6.62 -8.48
CA VAL A 163 2.53 6.51 -9.50
C VAL A 163 1.91 6.32 -10.87
N GLU A 164 2.40 7.07 -11.83
CA GLU A 164 2.04 6.90 -13.25
C GLU A 164 2.93 5.83 -13.90
N PHE A 165 2.35 4.98 -14.72
CA PHE A 165 3.07 4.01 -15.54
C PHE A 165 2.66 4.08 -17.03
N PRO A 166 3.49 3.65 -17.97
CA PRO A 166 4.82 3.11 -17.78
C PRO A 166 5.82 4.23 -17.41
N GLY A 167 6.68 3.97 -16.41
CA GLY A 167 7.84 4.81 -16.13
C GLY A 167 9.01 4.44 -17.06
N GLU A 168 10.03 5.31 -17.11
CA GLU A 168 11.28 4.98 -17.77
C GLU A 168 11.93 3.81 -17.00
N ASP A 169 12.02 2.65 -17.65
CA ASP A 169 12.67 1.42 -17.17
C ASP A 169 12.18 0.84 -15.81
N ALA A 170 11.11 1.37 -15.23
CA ALA A 170 10.58 0.86 -13.97
C ALA A 170 9.92 -0.52 -14.16
N ASN A 171 10.34 -1.49 -13.33
CA ASN A 171 9.68 -2.79 -13.23
C ASN A 171 8.50 -2.73 -12.24
N VAL A 172 7.75 -3.82 -12.14
CA VAL A 172 6.56 -3.92 -11.26
C VAL A 172 6.89 -3.64 -9.79
N HIS A 173 8.01 -4.17 -9.30
CA HIS A 173 8.40 -3.97 -7.91
C HIS A 173 8.80 -2.52 -7.64
N ASP A 174 9.46 -1.86 -8.60
CA ASP A 174 9.83 -0.46 -8.47
C ASP A 174 8.57 0.42 -8.45
N LEU A 175 7.58 0.16 -9.30
CA LEU A 175 6.32 0.91 -9.30
C LEU A 175 5.57 0.77 -7.97
N ILE A 176 5.49 -0.43 -7.42
CA ILE A 176 4.86 -0.67 -6.10
C ILE A 176 5.63 0.07 -5.01
N LYS A 177 6.96 -0.01 -5.02
CA LYS A 177 7.82 0.70 -4.06
C LYS A 177 7.69 2.21 -4.18
N MET A 178 7.63 2.76 -5.38
CA MET A 178 7.41 4.20 -5.62
C MET A 178 6.06 4.67 -5.07
N ALA A 179 5.00 3.89 -5.29
CA ALA A 179 3.67 4.20 -4.78
C ALA A 179 3.61 4.13 -3.24
N ASP A 180 4.27 3.14 -2.62
CA ASP A 180 4.41 3.02 -1.17
C ASP A 180 5.19 4.21 -0.58
N ILE A 181 6.31 4.61 -1.20
CA ILE A 181 7.08 5.80 -0.78
C ILE A 181 6.19 7.06 -0.83
N ALA A 182 5.44 7.27 -1.90
CA ALA A 182 4.54 8.41 -2.03
C ALA A 182 3.42 8.38 -0.97
N MET A 183 2.84 7.22 -0.68
CA MET A 183 1.86 7.01 0.39
C MET A 183 2.47 7.35 1.76
N TYR A 184 3.70 6.92 2.02
CA TYR A 184 4.40 7.25 3.25
C TYR A 184 4.66 8.77 3.38
N GLU A 185 5.03 9.47 2.30
CA GLU A 185 5.14 10.93 2.31
C GLU A 185 3.77 11.62 2.56
N ALA A 186 2.67 11.04 2.09
CA ALA A 186 1.32 11.48 2.45
C ALA A 186 1.08 11.38 3.97
N LYS A 187 1.48 10.26 4.61
CA LYS A 187 1.40 10.10 6.07
C LYS A 187 2.24 11.13 6.82
N LYS A 188 3.50 11.32 6.43
CA LYS A 188 4.40 12.34 7.03
C LYS A 188 3.85 13.76 6.90
N GLY A 189 3.23 14.08 5.78
CA GLY A 189 2.64 15.37 5.54
C GLY A 189 1.41 15.68 6.39
N GLY A 190 0.95 14.77 7.29
CA GLY A 190 -0.19 14.95 8.20
C GLY A 190 -1.38 14.06 7.91
N LYS A 191 -1.19 12.95 7.18
CA LYS A 191 -2.23 11.96 6.85
C LYS A 191 -3.40 12.53 6.03
N ASN A 192 -4.43 11.72 5.77
CA ASN A 192 -5.66 12.12 5.07
C ASN A 192 -5.40 12.91 3.77
N ARG A 193 -4.48 12.42 2.95
CA ARG A 193 -4.07 13.10 1.72
C ARG A 193 -3.59 12.15 0.64
N ILE A 194 -3.45 12.72 -0.54
CA ILE A 194 -2.92 12.06 -1.73
C ILE A 194 -1.60 12.73 -2.09
N THR A 195 -0.60 11.92 -2.41
CA THR A 195 0.71 12.38 -2.85
C THR A 195 1.08 11.62 -4.13
N TYR A 196 1.43 12.35 -5.17
CA TYR A 196 2.04 11.76 -6.36
C TYR A 196 3.52 11.54 -6.11
N TYR A 197 4.05 10.42 -6.62
CA TYR A 197 5.47 10.12 -6.48
C TYR A 197 6.34 11.16 -7.21
N GLU A 198 7.40 11.56 -6.55
CA GLU A 198 8.46 12.40 -7.09
C GLU A 198 9.82 11.75 -6.79
N ASP A 199 10.78 11.85 -7.71
CA ASP A 199 12.09 11.19 -7.57
C ASP A 199 12.86 11.65 -6.32
N CYS A 200 12.61 12.86 -5.85
CA CYS A 200 13.21 13.37 -4.61
C CYS A 200 12.81 12.55 -3.37
N PHE A 201 11.67 11.87 -3.38
CA PHE A 201 11.22 11.04 -2.25
C PHE A 201 12.06 9.77 -2.06
N ALA A 202 12.56 9.19 -3.15
CA ALA A 202 13.45 8.03 -3.07
C ALA A 202 14.74 8.36 -2.30
N ALA A 203 15.30 9.55 -2.52
CA ALA A 203 16.50 10.02 -1.82
C ALA A 203 16.23 10.23 -0.31
N SER A 204 15.03 10.71 0.07
CA SER A 204 14.68 10.91 1.48
C SER A 204 14.45 9.59 2.22
N SER A 205 13.86 8.59 1.57
CA SER A 205 13.67 7.25 2.15
C SER A 205 14.99 6.51 2.41
N GLY A 206 15.96 6.64 1.50
CA GLY A 206 17.32 6.09 1.69
C GLY A 206 18.01 6.71 2.91
N LYS A 207 18.01 8.05 3.00
CA LYS A 207 18.59 8.78 4.14
C LYS A 207 17.99 8.37 5.48
N ARG A 208 16.71 8.06 5.52
CA ARG A 208 16.05 7.63 6.76
C ARG A 208 16.51 6.27 7.24
N LEU A 209 16.64 5.28 6.33
CA LEU A 209 17.17 3.96 6.70
C LEU A 209 18.59 4.06 7.22
N ASP A 210 19.43 4.89 6.57
CA ASP A 210 20.79 5.17 7.02
C ASP A 210 20.77 5.86 8.39
N MET A 211 19.88 6.83 8.60
CA MET A 211 19.71 7.51 9.88
C MET A 211 19.26 6.57 10.99
N GLU A 212 18.27 5.68 10.74
CA GLU A 212 17.82 4.69 11.72
C GLU A 212 18.93 3.69 12.08
N LYS A 213 19.71 3.25 11.09
CA LYS A 213 20.89 2.40 11.29
C LYS A 213 21.91 3.09 12.19
N ASN A 214 22.32 4.29 11.80
CA ASN A 214 23.32 5.07 12.53
C ASN A 214 22.85 5.43 13.96
N MET A 215 21.56 5.73 14.15
CA MET A 215 20.98 5.97 15.48
C MET A 215 21.10 4.74 16.38
N ARG A 216 20.84 3.54 15.86
CA ARG A 216 21.01 2.30 16.63
C ARG A 216 22.49 2.08 17.00
N GLU A 217 23.40 2.35 16.09
CA GLU A 217 24.84 2.24 16.33
C GLU A 217 25.30 3.28 17.38
N ALA A 218 24.88 4.54 17.27
CA ALA A 218 25.19 5.61 18.21
C ALA A 218 24.63 5.34 19.62
N THR A 219 23.43 4.75 19.72
CA THR A 219 22.87 4.33 21.03
C THR A 219 23.62 3.16 21.63
N ALA A 220 24.09 2.21 20.83
CA ALA A 220 24.91 1.09 21.29
C ALA A 220 26.31 1.55 21.76
N ASP A 221 26.88 2.61 21.17
CA ASP A 221 28.17 3.23 21.59
C ASP A 221 28.00 4.28 22.71
N SER A 222 27.05 4.06 23.62
CA SER A 222 26.85 4.90 24.81
C SER A 222 26.55 6.37 24.51
N PHE A 223 25.81 6.64 23.41
CA PHE A 223 25.35 7.97 23.01
C PHE A 223 26.44 9.02 22.78
N LYS A 224 27.66 8.61 22.43
CA LYS A 224 28.80 9.53 22.24
C LYS A 224 28.58 10.60 21.18
N GLU A 225 27.73 10.34 20.20
CA GLU A 225 27.40 11.27 19.11
C GLU A 225 26.32 12.28 19.51
N PHE A 226 25.72 12.15 20.72
CA PHE A 226 24.68 13.03 21.18
C PHE A 226 25.22 14.05 22.19
N GLU A 227 24.85 15.30 21.99
CA GLU A 227 25.15 16.41 22.89
C GLU A 227 23.88 17.08 23.38
N VAL A 228 23.92 17.63 24.59
CA VAL A 228 22.80 18.39 25.13
C VAL A 228 23.20 19.85 25.23
N TYR A 229 22.48 20.69 24.48
CA TYR A 229 22.64 22.14 24.52
C TYR A 229 21.55 22.72 25.43
N PHE A 230 21.87 23.82 26.13
CA PHE A 230 20.93 24.50 27.00
C PHE A 230 20.60 25.88 26.47
N GLN A 231 19.32 26.14 26.22
CA GLN A 231 18.82 27.45 25.85
C GLN A 231 18.23 28.14 27.09
N PRO A 232 18.74 29.32 27.50
CA PRO A 232 18.23 29.99 28.73
C PRO A 232 16.81 30.48 28.52
N ILE A 233 15.98 30.31 29.55
CA ILE A 233 14.66 30.89 29.69
C ILE A 233 14.79 32.13 30.58
N VAL A 234 14.47 33.30 30.05
CA VAL A 234 14.59 34.57 30.79
C VAL A 234 13.23 35.19 31.09
N ASP A 235 13.12 35.82 32.24
CA ASP A 235 11.93 36.55 32.62
C ASP A 235 11.99 38.01 32.09
N ILE A 236 11.32 38.24 30.97
CA ILE A 236 11.27 39.54 30.31
C ILE A 236 10.44 40.60 31.08
N THR A 237 9.69 40.21 32.13
CA THR A 237 8.90 41.13 32.94
C THR A 237 9.71 41.80 34.03
N LYS A 238 10.92 41.32 34.31
CA LYS A 238 11.84 41.85 35.30
C LYS A 238 13.00 42.59 34.67
N GLU A 239 13.40 43.63 35.34
CA GLU A 239 14.58 44.42 34.95
C GLU A 239 15.83 43.54 34.94
N GLY A 240 16.65 43.63 33.86
CA GLY A 240 17.82 42.82 33.66
C GLY A 240 17.53 41.39 33.12
N CYS A 241 16.26 41.04 32.84
CA CYS A 241 15.85 39.78 32.25
C CYS A 241 16.53 38.56 32.89
N PRO A 242 16.35 38.32 34.21
CA PRO A 242 17.04 37.25 34.90
C PRO A 242 16.69 35.86 34.30
N CYS A 243 17.69 34.99 34.21
CA CYS A 243 17.49 33.60 33.79
C CYS A 243 16.71 32.84 34.87
N THR A 244 15.58 32.23 34.49
CA THR A 244 14.69 31.51 35.39
C THR A 244 14.72 30.00 35.16
N GLY A 245 15.35 29.57 34.08
CA GLY A 245 15.46 28.15 33.70
C GLY A 245 16.26 27.99 32.42
N ALA A 246 16.34 26.74 31.98
CA ALA A 246 16.93 26.42 30.67
C ALA A 246 16.16 25.26 30.02
N GLU A 247 15.99 25.32 28.72
CA GLU A 247 15.51 24.21 27.92
C GLU A 247 16.68 23.35 27.48
N ALA A 248 16.59 22.04 27.69
CA ALA A 248 17.60 21.07 27.26
C ALA A 248 17.27 20.59 25.83
N LEU A 249 18.14 20.89 24.90
CA LEU A 249 17.96 20.62 23.50
C LEU A 249 19.02 19.63 23.01
N ILE A 250 18.59 18.43 22.66
CA ILE A 250 19.49 17.39 22.13
C ILE A 250 20.01 17.77 20.73
N ARG A 251 21.26 17.44 20.46
CA ARG A 251 21.93 17.56 19.17
C ARG A 251 22.59 16.23 18.83
N TRP A 252 22.49 15.80 17.59
CA TRP A 252 23.13 14.59 17.11
C TRP A 252 24.14 14.92 16.03
N ASN A 253 25.41 14.67 16.31
CA ASN A 253 26.52 14.81 15.38
C ASN A 253 26.93 13.42 14.90
N CYS A 254 26.17 12.87 13.95
CA CYS A 254 26.43 11.56 13.38
C CYS A 254 27.76 11.54 12.62
N THR A 255 28.61 10.55 12.88
CA THR A 255 29.92 10.42 12.23
C THR A 255 29.82 10.26 10.72
N GLU A 256 28.79 9.54 10.23
CA GLU A 256 28.59 9.29 8.81
C GLU A 256 27.73 10.35 8.10
N LEU A 257 26.70 10.87 8.78
CA LEU A 257 25.69 11.74 8.18
C LEU A 257 25.87 13.22 8.54
N GLY A 258 26.82 13.53 9.46
CA GLY A 258 27.01 14.89 9.97
C GLY A 258 25.96 15.32 10.98
N PHE A 259 25.73 16.62 11.09
CA PHE A 259 24.73 17.16 12.02
C PHE A 259 23.30 16.83 11.57
N ILE A 260 22.52 16.20 12.46
CA ILE A 260 21.12 15.83 12.23
C ILE A 260 20.26 16.64 13.23
N PRO A 261 19.32 17.47 12.77
CA PRO A 261 18.48 18.28 13.64
C PRO A 261 17.45 17.38 14.38
N PRO A 262 17.02 17.75 15.60
CA PRO A 262 16.06 16.96 16.38
C PRO A 262 14.75 16.65 15.64
N SER A 263 14.27 17.53 14.79
CA SER A 263 13.05 17.35 13.99
C SER A 263 13.13 16.20 12.97
N GLU A 264 14.33 15.68 12.66
CA GLU A 264 14.50 14.57 11.75
C GLU A 264 14.57 13.21 12.46
N PHE A 265 15.07 13.16 13.70
CA PHE A 265 15.26 11.90 14.42
C PHE A 265 14.36 11.72 15.66
N ILE A 266 13.70 12.75 16.12
CA ILE A 266 12.64 12.65 17.15
C ILE A 266 11.29 12.57 16.44
N PRO A 267 10.49 11.50 16.73
CA PRO A 267 9.16 11.30 16.10
C PRO A 267 8.16 12.39 16.48
#